data_5493034df1672b95d7011e2f57746972
#
_entry.id   5493034df1672b95d7011e2f57746972
#
_cell.length_a   1.000
_cell.length_b   1.000
_cell.length_c   1.000
_cell.angle_alpha   90.00
_cell.angle_beta   90.00
_cell.angle_gamma   90.00
#
_symmetry.space_group_name_H-M   'P 1'
#
loop_
_entity.id
_entity.type
_entity.pdbx_description
1 polymer ?
#
loop_
_entity_poly.entity_id
_entity_poly.type
_entity_poly.pdbx_seq_one_letter_code
_entity_poly.pdbx_strand_id
1 'polypeptide(L)'
;MTQKIVPLDHQPPLPHDRFLVRDTPDDEAIPMDVVFVGGGPAGLSGAIELARLIREDNEKGSGLGEVEIAVLEKAGELGQHNLSGAVMNPRALRELFPGIKDEDFPFFRSHVDAEAVYLLGEKRATKLPTPPTMKNHGNVAISISEMVRWLGEQAEAAGVQVFPGFPVASLLMDGDRVVGVRTTPTGLDRDGNPGSSFEPAGDITARVTALTAGTRDPLTQAWTNALGIGSQNPQIYALGVKEVWEVKKPLDRV
;
A
#
# COMPACT_ATOMS: atom_id res chain seq x y z
N MET A 1 1.93 33.02 -27.51
CA MET A 1 1.20 31.78 -27.22
C MET A 1 2.07 30.95 -26.30
N THR A 2 1.72 30.77 -25.06
CA THR A 2 2.44 29.90 -24.10
C THR A 2 2.20 28.46 -24.56
N GLN A 3 3.26 27.76 -24.90
CA GLN A 3 3.21 26.34 -25.26
C GLN A 3 2.66 25.57 -24.06
N LYS A 4 1.56 24.86 -24.26
CA LYS A 4 0.98 24.01 -23.21
C LYS A 4 1.94 22.85 -22.93
N ILE A 5 2.58 22.86 -21.76
CA ILE A 5 3.44 21.78 -21.34
C ILE A 5 2.53 20.63 -20.88
N VAL A 6 2.65 19.48 -21.52
CA VAL A 6 1.99 18.24 -21.11
C VAL A 6 3.05 17.38 -20.41
N PRO A 7 2.98 17.20 -19.08
CA PRO A 7 4.03 16.47 -18.35
C PRO A 7 4.25 15.05 -18.85
N LEU A 8 3.22 14.40 -19.38
CA LEU A 8 3.30 13.05 -19.92
C LEU A 8 4.25 12.95 -21.13
N ASP A 9 4.35 14.01 -21.94
CA ASP A 9 5.22 14.05 -23.13
C ASP A 9 6.71 14.11 -22.75
N HIS A 10 7.01 14.40 -21.47
CA HIS A 10 8.36 14.54 -20.95
C HIS A 10 8.76 13.39 -19.99
N GLN A 11 7.88 12.42 -19.77
CA GLN A 11 8.21 11.24 -18.98
C GLN A 11 8.91 10.21 -19.88
N PRO A 12 10.06 9.66 -19.45
CA PRO A 12 10.66 8.55 -20.17
C PRO A 12 9.68 7.35 -20.17
N PRO A 13 9.69 6.55 -21.24
CA PRO A 13 8.88 5.33 -21.25
C PRO A 13 9.30 4.41 -20.11
N LEU A 14 8.31 3.70 -19.55
CA LEU A 14 8.56 2.74 -18.49
C LEU A 14 9.45 1.60 -19.03
N PRO A 15 10.63 1.31 -18.43
CA PRO A 15 11.52 0.26 -18.91
C PRO A 15 10.96 -1.13 -18.52
N HIS A 16 10.06 -1.68 -19.35
CA HIS A 16 9.35 -2.92 -19.08
C HIS A 16 10.29 -4.09 -18.76
N ASP A 17 11.38 -4.22 -19.54
CA ASP A 17 12.37 -5.29 -19.37
C ASP A 17 13.08 -5.27 -18.01
N ARG A 18 13.08 -4.10 -17.34
CA ARG A 18 13.61 -3.96 -15.98
C ARG A 18 12.65 -4.47 -14.92
N PHE A 19 11.35 -4.38 -15.18
CA PHE A 19 10.31 -4.74 -14.22
C PHE A 19 9.73 -6.13 -14.44
N LEU A 20 9.86 -6.67 -15.67
CA LEU A 20 9.36 -7.97 -16.06
C LEU A 20 10.54 -8.82 -16.54
N VAL A 21 11.22 -9.49 -15.62
CA VAL A 21 12.42 -10.26 -15.93
C VAL A 21 12.08 -11.71 -16.21
N ARG A 22 12.75 -12.31 -17.21
CA ARG A 22 12.52 -13.69 -17.66
C ARG A 22 13.67 -14.61 -17.27
N ASP A 23 14.40 -14.21 -16.23
CA ASP A 23 15.46 -15.04 -15.65
C ASP A 23 14.84 -16.21 -14.91
N THR A 24 15.55 -17.35 -14.89
CA THR A 24 15.22 -18.44 -13.98
C THR A 24 15.43 -17.94 -12.54
N PRO A 25 14.49 -18.21 -11.62
CA PRO A 25 14.70 -17.92 -10.21
C PRO A 25 16.01 -18.52 -9.70
N ASP A 26 16.66 -17.86 -8.75
CA ASP A 26 17.84 -18.33 -8.09
C ASP A 26 17.60 -19.71 -7.42
N ASP A 27 18.62 -20.56 -7.35
CA ASP A 27 18.54 -21.85 -6.66
C ASP A 27 18.27 -21.69 -5.15
N GLU A 28 18.59 -20.52 -4.58
CA GLU A 28 18.33 -20.14 -3.19
C GLU A 28 16.99 -19.38 -3.01
N ALA A 29 16.15 -19.30 -4.05
CA ALA A 29 14.88 -18.61 -3.99
C ALA A 29 13.97 -19.15 -2.88
N ILE A 30 13.39 -18.24 -2.10
CA ILE A 30 12.48 -18.58 -1.01
C ILE A 30 11.10 -18.94 -1.61
N PRO A 31 10.60 -20.16 -1.40
CA PRO A 31 9.28 -20.54 -1.91
C PRO A 31 8.17 -20.01 -1.00
N MET A 32 7.15 -19.37 -1.60
CA MET A 32 5.90 -18.96 -0.98
C MET A 32 4.72 -19.42 -1.82
N ASP A 33 3.56 -19.58 -1.22
CA ASP A 33 2.33 -19.78 -1.99
C ASP A 33 1.76 -18.46 -2.49
N VAL A 34 1.70 -17.45 -1.60
CA VAL A 34 1.15 -16.12 -1.93
C VAL A 34 2.08 -15.02 -1.45
N VAL A 35 2.43 -14.11 -2.36
CA VAL A 35 3.23 -12.92 -2.04
C VAL A 35 2.41 -11.65 -2.30
N PHE A 36 2.28 -10.81 -1.29
CA PHE A 36 1.75 -9.45 -1.41
C PHE A 36 2.91 -8.47 -1.53
N VAL A 37 2.97 -7.75 -2.64
CA VAL A 37 3.97 -6.70 -2.88
C VAL A 37 3.42 -5.36 -2.41
N GLY A 38 3.85 -4.91 -1.23
CA GLY A 38 3.44 -3.68 -0.57
C GLY A 38 2.71 -3.92 0.75
N GLY A 39 3.37 -3.57 1.86
CA GLY A 39 2.86 -3.66 3.25
C GLY A 39 1.99 -2.48 3.66
N GLY A 40 1.24 -1.90 2.72
CA GLY A 40 0.24 -0.87 3.00
C GLY A 40 -1.12 -1.44 3.42
N PRO A 41 -2.14 -0.56 3.60
CA PRO A 41 -3.47 -1.00 4.02
C PRO A 41 -4.07 -2.10 3.14
N ALA A 42 -3.87 -2.03 1.83
CA ALA A 42 -4.42 -3.00 0.88
C ALA A 42 -3.76 -4.38 1.02
N GLY A 43 -2.42 -4.42 1.07
CA GLY A 43 -1.67 -5.68 1.18
C GLY A 43 -1.94 -6.39 2.51
N LEU A 44 -1.82 -5.67 3.61
CA LEU A 44 -2.05 -6.24 4.94
C LEU A 44 -3.50 -6.71 5.14
N SER A 45 -4.49 -5.89 4.74
CA SER A 45 -5.90 -6.31 4.83
C SER A 45 -6.19 -7.54 3.96
N GLY A 46 -5.62 -7.57 2.73
CA GLY A 46 -5.77 -8.71 1.83
C GLY A 46 -5.15 -9.98 2.40
N ALA A 47 -3.95 -9.88 2.98
CA ALA A 47 -3.26 -11.01 3.59
C ALA A 47 -4.00 -11.55 4.84
N ILE A 48 -4.49 -10.67 5.72
CA ILE A 48 -5.29 -11.04 6.90
C ILE A 48 -6.55 -11.78 6.47
N GLU A 49 -7.29 -11.21 5.51
CA GLU A 49 -8.53 -11.81 5.03
C GLU A 49 -8.27 -13.17 4.35
N LEU A 50 -7.22 -13.28 3.56
CA LEU A 50 -6.84 -14.54 2.94
C LEU A 50 -6.50 -15.60 4.00
N ALA A 51 -5.71 -15.26 5.02
CA ALA A 51 -5.38 -16.18 6.11
C ALA A 51 -6.63 -16.64 6.88
N ARG A 52 -7.59 -15.70 7.10
CA ARG A 52 -8.88 -16.03 7.72
C ARG A 52 -9.69 -17.03 6.86
N LEU A 53 -9.78 -16.77 5.56
CA LEU A 53 -10.53 -17.63 4.63
C LEU A 53 -9.92 -19.01 4.50
N ILE A 54 -8.58 -19.12 4.45
CA ILE A 54 -7.88 -20.42 4.41
C ILE A 54 -8.16 -21.22 5.67
N ARG A 55 -8.10 -20.57 6.84
CA ARG A 55 -8.41 -21.23 8.10
C ARG A 55 -9.85 -21.76 8.12
N GLU A 56 -10.81 -20.94 7.73
CA GLU A 56 -12.23 -21.34 7.66
C GLU A 56 -12.47 -22.47 6.66
N ASP A 57 -11.75 -22.47 5.54
CA ASP A 57 -11.83 -23.52 4.54
C ASP A 57 -11.28 -24.85 5.06
N ASN A 58 -10.13 -24.83 5.73
CA ASN A 58 -9.54 -25.98 6.36
C ASN A 58 -10.42 -26.56 7.49
N GLU A 59 -11.08 -25.70 8.29
CA GLU A 59 -12.03 -26.13 9.31
C GLU A 59 -13.25 -26.83 8.72
N LYS A 60 -13.66 -26.46 7.51
CA LYS A 60 -14.75 -27.11 6.76
C LYS A 60 -14.32 -28.42 6.05
N GLY A 61 -13.03 -28.74 6.10
CA GLY A 61 -12.50 -29.99 5.58
C GLY A 61 -12.27 -30.01 4.05
N SER A 62 -12.17 -28.86 3.39
CA SER A 62 -11.89 -28.76 1.94
C SER A 62 -10.43 -29.07 1.57
N GLY A 63 -9.51 -29.05 2.54
CA GLY A 63 -8.18 -29.64 2.38
C GLY A 63 -7.15 -28.77 1.64
N LEU A 64 -7.25 -27.43 1.71
CA LEU A 64 -6.20 -26.54 1.18
C LEU A 64 -4.86 -26.76 1.90
N GLY A 65 -4.88 -27.16 3.18
CA GLY A 65 -3.69 -27.33 3.99
C GLY A 65 -3.06 -26.00 4.42
N GLU A 66 -1.78 -26.05 4.78
CA GLU A 66 -0.99 -24.87 5.06
C GLU A 66 -0.69 -24.10 3.78
N VAL A 67 -0.83 -22.78 3.84
CA VAL A 67 -0.54 -21.85 2.75
C VAL A 67 0.39 -20.78 3.28
N GLU A 68 1.59 -20.70 2.72
CA GLU A 68 2.61 -19.73 3.09
C GLU A 68 2.30 -18.38 2.44
N ILE A 69 2.00 -17.38 3.28
CA ILE A 69 1.67 -16.02 2.85
C ILE A 69 2.75 -15.06 3.30
N ALA A 70 3.32 -14.30 2.36
CA ALA A 70 4.29 -13.24 2.64
C ALA A 70 3.75 -11.87 2.24
N VAL A 71 4.09 -10.84 3.03
CA VAL A 71 3.89 -9.42 2.69
C VAL A 71 5.24 -8.75 2.68
N LEU A 72 5.64 -8.19 1.54
CA LEU A 72 6.91 -7.49 1.35
C LEU A 72 6.68 -5.98 1.40
N GLU A 73 7.45 -5.29 2.25
CA GLU A 73 7.39 -3.84 2.38
C GLU A 73 8.78 -3.23 2.15
N LYS A 74 8.84 -2.19 1.32
CA LYS A 74 10.10 -1.50 1.00
C LYS A 74 10.65 -0.65 2.14
N ALA A 75 9.80 -0.13 3.01
CA ALA A 75 10.22 0.64 4.18
C ALA A 75 10.84 -0.27 5.23
N GLY A 76 11.82 0.22 5.97
CA GLY A 76 12.44 -0.51 7.08
C GLY A 76 11.49 -0.84 8.23
N GLU A 77 10.36 -0.13 8.32
CA GLU A 77 9.28 -0.39 9.27
C GLU A 77 7.94 -0.14 8.60
N LEU A 78 6.93 -0.89 9.00
CA LEU A 78 5.55 -0.67 8.54
C LEU A 78 5.06 0.74 8.89
N GLY A 79 4.36 1.36 7.95
CA GLY A 79 3.77 2.68 8.15
C GLY A 79 4.70 3.87 7.88
N GLN A 80 6.02 3.68 7.72
CA GLN A 80 6.97 4.77 7.48
C GLN A 80 6.66 5.59 6.23
N HIS A 81 6.21 4.95 5.14
CA HIS A 81 5.88 5.64 3.89
C HIS A 81 4.41 6.07 3.80
N ASN A 82 3.64 5.89 4.87
CA ASN A 82 2.25 6.30 4.90
C ASN A 82 2.13 7.72 5.49
N LEU A 83 1.45 8.60 4.78
CA LEU A 83 1.10 9.91 5.33
C LEU A 83 0.10 9.72 6.46
N SER A 84 0.50 10.11 7.68
CA SER A 84 -0.37 10.06 8.85
C SER A 84 -1.43 11.16 8.81
N GLY A 85 -2.56 10.89 9.49
CA GLY A 85 -3.73 11.76 9.54
C GLY A 85 -4.61 11.65 8.28
N ALA A 86 -5.72 10.96 8.42
CA ALA A 86 -6.73 10.82 7.38
C ALA A 86 -8.13 10.79 7.97
N VAL A 87 -9.11 11.15 7.14
CA VAL A 87 -10.51 10.82 7.39
C VAL A 87 -10.83 9.57 6.58
N MET A 88 -11.28 8.54 7.25
CA MET A 88 -11.52 7.23 6.67
C MET A 88 -12.97 6.77 6.89
N ASN A 89 -13.55 6.11 5.90
CA ASN A 89 -14.77 5.35 6.09
C ASN A 89 -14.41 4.03 6.82
N PRO A 90 -14.92 3.79 8.04
CA PRO A 90 -14.50 2.63 8.84
C PRO A 90 -15.10 1.29 8.38
N ARG A 91 -15.91 1.29 7.33
CA ARG A 91 -16.64 0.11 6.85
C ARG A 91 -15.72 -1.10 6.65
N ALA A 92 -14.58 -0.93 5.95
CA ALA A 92 -13.67 -2.03 5.67
C ALA A 92 -13.06 -2.63 6.96
N LEU A 93 -12.72 -1.79 7.94
CA LEU A 93 -12.22 -2.26 9.23
C LEU A 93 -13.30 -3.02 10.03
N ARG A 94 -14.54 -2.54 10.01
CA ARG A 94 -15.66 -3.21 10.66
C ARG A 94 -15.98 -4.57 10.03
N GLU A 95 -15.78 -4.71 8.72
CA GLU A 95 -15.94 -5.98 8.00
C GLU A 95 -14.80 -6.94 8.32
N LEU A 96 -13.55 -6.44 8.38
CA LEU A 96 -12.36 -7.25 8.66
C LEU A 96 -12.27 -7.65 10.15
N PHE A 97 -12.71 -6.78 11.05
CA PHE A 97 -12.67 -6.95 12.52
C PHE A 97 -14.04 -6.68 13.16
N PRO A 98 -15.05 -7.53 12.92
CA PRO A 98 -16.44 -7.25 13.32
C PRO A 98 -16.68 -7.15 14.83
N GLY A 99 -15.70 -7.59 15.63
CA GLY A 99 -15.78 -7.52 17.10
C GLY A 99 -15.22 -6.25 17.73
N ILE A 100 -14.60 -5.37 16.94
CA ILE A 100 -13.92 -4.17 17.44
C ILE A 100 -14.75 -2.94 17.12
N LYS A 101 -14.97 -2.05 18.10
CA LYS A 101 -15.60 -0.76 17.87
C LYS A 101 -14.59 0.24 17.31
N ASP A 102 -15.06 1.26 16.59
CA ASP A 102 -14.18 2.26 15.95
C ASP A 102 -13.25 2.93 16.96
N GLU A 103 -13.77 3.31 18.12
CA GLU A 103 -13.04 3.97 19.21
C GLU A 103 -12.01 3.09 19.92
N ASP A 104 -12.12 1.77 19.78
CA ASP A 104 -11.22 0.80 20.43
C ASP A 104 -9.97 0.52 19.54
N PHE A 105 -9.93 1.00 18.30
CA PHE A 105 -8.73 0.91 17.47
C PHE A 105 -7.64 1.86 17.97
N PRO A 106 -6.38 1.41 18.15
CA PRO A 106 -5.32 2.23 18.73
C PRO A 106 -4.94 3.47 17.87
N PHE A 107 -5.27 3.46 16.60
CA PHE A 107 -5.03 4.53 15.65
C PHE A 107 -6.22 5.49 15.46
N PHE A 108 -7.33 5.25 16.15
CA PHE A 108 -8.49 6.12 16.17
C PHE A 108 -8.18 7.46 16.85
N ARG A 109 -8.75 8.55 16.35
CA ARG A 109 -8.62 9.89 16.92
C ARG A 109 -9.96 10.49 17.33
N SER A 110 -10.90 10.54 16.41
CA SER A 110 -12.25 11.07 16.65
C SER A 110 -13.22 10.63 15.57
N HIS A 111 -14.51 10.69 15.88
CA HIS A 111 -15.56 10.69 14.85
C HIS A 111 -15.60 12.03 14.14
N VAL A 112 -16.05 12.04 12.89
CA VAL A 112 -16.35 13.26 12.15
C VAL A 112 -17.83 13.63 12.41
N ASP A 113 -18.05 14.59 13.29
CA ASP A 113 -19.39 15.04 13.68
C ASP A 113 -19.91 16.13 12.75
N ALA A 114 -19.02 16.94 12.20
CA ALA A 114 -19.37 18.01 11.27
C ALA A 114 -18.20 18.36 10.34
N GLU A 115 -18.55 18.87 9.17
CA GLU A 115 -17.62 19.43 8.21
C GLU A 115 -18.05 20.83 7.77
N ALA A 116 -17.07 21.65 7.35
CA ALA A 116 -17.35 22.95 6.79
C ALA A 116 -16.32 23.34 5.72
N VAL A 117 -16.80 23.97 4.68
CA VAL A 117 -15.98 24.52 3.60
C VAL A 117 -16.00 26.03 3.70
N TYR A 118 -14.81 26.64 3.65
CA TYR A 118 -14.65 28.08 3.72
C TYR A 118 -13.87 28.61 2.52
N LEU A 119 -14.37 29.67 1.92
CA LEU A 119 -13.60 30.51 1.03
C LEU A 119 -12.82 31.53 1.87
N LEU A 120 -11.50 31.44 1.81
CA LEU A 120 -10.61 32.34 2.57
C LEU A 120 -10.20 33.52 1.69
N GLY A 121 -10.41 34.73 2.20
CA GLY A 121 -9.80 35.96 1.70
C GLY A 121 -8.77 36.48 2.71
N GLU A 122 -8.08 37.58 2.39
CA GLU A 122 -7.04 38.15 3.25
C GLU A 122 -7.52 38.48 4.68
N LYS A 123 -8.80 38.88 4.85
CA LYS A 123 -9.35 39.33 6.14
C LYS A 123 -10.68 38.68 6.52
N ARG A 124 -11.20 37.76 5.68
CA ARG A 124 -12.51 37.17 5.89
C ARG A 124 -12.53 35.70 5.48
N ALA A 125 -13.26 34.89 6.24
CA ALA A 125 -13.63 33.54 5.88
C ALA A 125 -15.14 33.49 5.64
N THR A 126 -15.56 33.05 4.45
CA THR A 126 -16.96 32.90 4.08
C THR A 126 -17.29 31.41 4.02
N LYS A 127 -18.24 30.97 4.84
CA LYS A 127 -18.70 29.57 4.83
C LYS A 127 -19.50 29.31 3.55
N LEU A 128 -19.15 28.24 2.85
CA LEU A 128 -19.84 27.76 1.66
C LEU A 128 -20.66 26.51 1.98
N PRO A 129 -21.68 26.18 1.17
CA PRO A 129 -22.34 24.89 1.26
C PRO A 129 -21.32 23.77 1.04
N THR A 130 -21.33 22.74 1.89
CA THR A 130 -20.44 21.58 1.75
C THR A 130 -20.89 20.73 0.55
N PRO A 131 -20.04 20.56 -0.49
CA PRO A 131 -20.37 19.69 -1.62
C PRO A 131 -20.61 18.24 -1.16
N PRO A 132 -21.49 17.49 -1.83
CA PRO A 132 -21.78 16.10 -1.46
C PRO A 132 -20.53 15.21 -1.36
N THR A 133 -19.55 15.43 -2.25
CA THR A 133 -18.27 14.70 -2.29
C THR A 133 -17.31 15.02 -1.14
N MET A 134 -17.57 16.09 -0.39
CA MET A 134 -16.79 16.50 0.79
C MET A 134 -17.50 16.20 2.11
N LYS A 135 -18.63 15.49 2.06
CA LYS A 135 -19.34 15.07 3.28
C LYS A 135 -18.66 13.85 3.88
N ASN A 136 -18.22 13.99 5.12
CA ASN A 136 -17.50 12.97 5.88
C ASN A 136 -18.23 12.53 7.16
N HIS A 137 -19.48 12.95 7.35
CA HIS A 137 -20.27 12.54 8.50
C HIS A 137 -20.35 11.00 8.62
N GLY A 138 -20.06 10.47 9.80
CA GLY A 138 -19.98 9.02 10.05
C GLY A 138 -18.66 8.37 9.69
N ASN A 139 -17.70 9.11 9.15
CA ASN A 139 -16.31 8.71 9.00
C ASN A 139 -15.53 8.97 10.31
N VAL A 140 -14.31 8.47 10.35
CA VAL A 140 -13.40 8.59 11.50
C VAL A 140 -12.09 9.24 11.10
N ALA A 141 -11.54 10.07 11.97
CA ALA A 141 -10.19 10.58 11.86
C ALA A 141 -9.22 9.56 12.45
N ILE A 142 -8.18 9.21 11.71
CA ILE A 142 -7.20 8.19 12.10
C ILE A 142 -5.78 8.60 11.78
N SER A 143 -4.82 7.86 12.34
CA SER A 143 -3.42 7.84 11.88
C SER A 143 -3.20 6.62 10.98
N ILE A 144 -2.96 6.85 9.67
CA ILE A 144 -2.73 5.74 8.72
C ILE A 144 -1.45 4.97 9.06
N SER A 145 -0.38 5.65 9.44
CA SER A 145 0.87 4.99 9.78
C SER A 145 0.73 4.07 11.00
N GLU A 146 -0.06 4.45 12.00
CA GLU A 146 -0.36 3.60 13.15
C GLU A 146 -1.29 2.45 12.77
N MET A 147 -2.30 2.72 11.92
CA MET A 147 -3.18 1.67 11.39
C MET A 147 -2.39 0.60 10.67
N VAL A 148 -1.43 0.98 9.83
CA VAL A 148 -0.60 0.03 9.07
C VAL A 148 0.28 -0.80 10.01
N ARG A 149 0.88 -0.21 11.05
CA ARG A 149 1.62 -0.97 12.06
C ARG A 149 0.73 -1.99 12.78
N TRP A 150 -0.43 -1.53 13.23
CA TRP A 150 -1.40 -2.41 13.90
C TRP A 150 -1.89 -3.54 12.98
N LEU A 151 -2.19 -3.25 11.70
CA LEU A 151 -2.55 -4.27 10.72
C LEU A 151 -1.41 -5.28 10.51
N GLY A 152 -0.15 -4.84 10.56
CA GLY A 152 1.01 -5.74 10.53
C GLY A 152 1.01 -6.73 11.69
N GLU A 153 0.78 -6.24 12.92
CA GLU A 153 0.67 -7.09 14.11
C GLU A 153 -0.49 -8.11 13.96
N GLN A 154 -1.63 -7.69 13.39
CA GLN A 154 -2.75 -8.59 13.13
C GLN A 154 -2.43 -9.63 12.03
N ALA A 155 -1.69 -9.23 11.01
CA ALA A 155 -1.25 -10.14 9.94
C ALA A 155 -0.31 -11.22 10.50
N GLU A 156 0.69 -10.84 11.30
CA GLU A 156 1.60 -11.78 11.96
C GLU A 156 0.84 -12.70 12.92
N ALA A 157 -0.10 -12.17 13.69
CA ALA A 157 -0.97 -12.97 14.57
C ALA A 157 -1.86 -13.97 13.81
N ALA A 158 -2.17 -13.66 12.54
CA ALA A 158 -2.91 -14.56 11.65
C ALA A 158 -2.00 -15.59 10.93
N GLY A 159 -0.69 -15.60 11.19
CA GLY A 159 0.28 -16.50 10.57
C GLY A 159 0.88 -15.99 9.25
N VAL A 160 0.66 -14.72 8.89
CA VAL A 160 1.27 -14.10 7.71
C VAL A 160 2.71 -13.68 8.03
N GLN A 161 3.66 -13.98 7.14
CA GLN A 161 5.03 -13.55 7.26
C GLN A 161 5.17 -12.11 6.71
N VAL A 162 5.55 -11.16 7.56
CA VAL A 162 5.71 -9.76 7.17
C VAL A 162 7.18 -9.39 7.13
N PHE A 163 7.64 -8.89 5.97
CA PHE A 163 9.04 -8.58 5.69
C PHE A 163 9.23 -7.08 5.40
N PRO A 164 9.44 -6.23 6.43
CA PRO A 164 9.88 -4.86 6.23
C PRO A 164 11.33 -4.82 5.72
N GLY A 165 11.67 -3.79 4.93
CA GLY A 165 13.01 -3.65 4.36
C GLY A 165 13.27 -4.50 3.11
N PHE A 166 12.24 -5.11 2.53
CA PHE A 166 12.32 -5.95 1.33
C PHE A 166 11.68 -5.26 0.11
N PRO A 167 12.33 -4.28 -0.51
CA PRO A 167 11.81 -3.61 -1.71
C PRO A 167 11.86 -4.57 -2.90
N VAL A 168 10.74 -4.71 -3.61
CA VAL A 168 10.66 -5.53 -4.83
C VAL A 168 11.09 -4.69 -6.04
N ALA A 169 12.07 -5.18 -6.79
CA ALA A 169 12.60 -4.56 -8.00
C ALA A 169 11.84 -4.99 -9.26
N SER A 170 11.50 -6.28 -9.37
CA SER A 170 10.93 -6.85 -10.59
C SER A 170 10.05 -8.07 -10.32
N LEU A 171 9.20 -8.38 -11.29
CA LEU A 171 8.44 -9.62 -11.36
C LEU A 171 9.24 -10.66 -12.12
N LEU A 172 9.30 -11.87 -11.60
CA LEU A 172 9.87 -13.03 -12.27
C LEU A 172 8.80 -13.64 -13.17
N MET A 173 9.16 -13.82 -14.45
CA MET A 173 8.20 -14.23 -15.49
C MET A 173 8.59 -15.57 -16.10
N ASP A 174 7.62 -16.50 -16.16
CA ASP A 174 7.70 -17.70 -17.00
C ASP A 174 6.65 -17.57 -18.11
N GLY A 175 7.09 -17.26 -19.32
CA GLY A 175 6.19 -16.86 -20.39
C GLY A 175 5.39 -15.60 -20.02
N ASP A 176 4.07 -15.73 -19.95
CA ASP A 176 3.15 -14.67 -19.55
C ASP A 176 2.66 -14.84 -18.10
N ARG A 177 3.25 -15.74 -17.35
CA ARG A 177 2.92 -16.01 -15.95
C ARG A 177 3.93 -15.36 -15.02
N VAL A 178 3.45 -14.67 -13.98
CA VAL A 178 4.28 -14.26 -12.84
C VAL A 178 4.52 -15.48 -11.96
N VAL A 179 5.78 -15.82 -11.72
CA VAL A 179 6.20 -16.97 -10.89
C VAL A 179 6.88 -16.55 -9.60
N GLY A 180 7.02 -15.25 -9.36
CA GLY A 180 7.62 -14.70 -8.16
C GLY A 180 8.06 -13.27 -8.33
N VAL A 181 8.91 -12.84 -7.44
CA VAL A 181 9.48 -11.49 -7.40
C VAL A 181 10.97 -11.54 -7.10
N ARG A 182 11.70 -10.53 -7.59
CA ARG A 182 13.10 -10.26 -7.24
C ARG A 182 13.17 -9.03 -6.37
N THR A 183 13.85 -9.10 -5.24
CA THR A 183 14.07 -7.97 -4.36
C THR A 183 15.15 -7.02 -4.91
N THR A 184 15.24 -5.83 -4.35
CA THR A 184 16.33 -4.89 -4.65
C THR A 184 17.50 -5.17 -3.71
N PRO A 185 18.76 -5.14 -4.16
CA PRO A 185 19.90 -5.17 -3.25
C PRO A 185 19.79 -4.06 -2.21
N THR A 186 20.14 -4.35 -0.97
CA THR A 186 20.14 -3.37 0.12
C THR A 186 21.56 -3.06 0.61
N GLY A 187 21.74 -2.02 1.43
CA GLY A 187 23.05 -1.65 1.97
C GLY A 187 24.05 -1.11 0.95
N LEU A 188 23.58 -0.59 -0.19
CA LEU A 188 24.40 0.14 -1.15
C LEU A 188 24.66 1.56 -0.67
N ASP A 189 25.87 2.08 -0.95
CA ASP A 189 26.22 3.47 -0.74
C ASP A 189 25.54 4.38 -1.80
N ARG A 190 25.79 5.70 -1.71
CA ARG A 190 25.21 6.70 -2.62
C ARG A 190 25.66 6.50 -4.07
N ASP A 191 26.82 5.90 -4.28
CA ASP A 191 27.41 5.67 -5.60
C ASP A 191 27.04 4.27 -6.14
N GLY A 192 26.27 3.48 -5.38
CA GLY A 192 25.82 2.15 -5.75
C GLY A 192 26.79 1.02 -5.41
N ASN A 193 27.83 1.28 -4.62
CA ASN A 193 28.77 0.25 -4.21
C ASN A 193 28.30 -0.47 -2.93
N PRO A 194 28.60 -1.77 -2.77
CA PRO A 194 28.28 -2.51 -1.56
C PRO A 194 28.93 -1.89 -0.31
N GLY A 195 28.09 -1.55 0.69
CA GLY A 195 28.51 -1.12 2.01
C GLY A 195 28.70 -2.30 2.99
N SER A 196 28.91 -1.99 4.26
CA SER A 196 29.10 -3.01 5.32
C SER A 196 27.85 -3.84 5.62
N SER A 197 26.67 -3.31 5.28
CA SER A 197 25.36 -3.97 5.43
C SER A 197 24.76 -4.38 4.08
N PHE A 198 25.61 -4.63 3.09
CA PHE A 198 25.15 -5.03 1.77
C PHE A 198 24.52 -6.44 1.83
N GLU A 199 23.32 -6.52 1.26
CA GLU A 199 22.65 -7.79 0.96
C GLU A 199 22.31 -7.81 -0.53
N PRO A 200 22.63 -8.90 -1.24
CA PRO A 200 22.30 -9.03 -2.66
C PRO A 200 20.80 -9.10 -2.87
N ALA A 201 20.38 -8.90 -4.12
CA ALA A 201 19.01 -9.21 -4.52
C ALA A 201 18.75 -10.70 -4.29
N GLY A 202 17.57 -11.01 -3.76
CA GLY A 202 17.10 -12.39 -3.60
C GLY A 202 15.80 -12.60 -4.37
N ASP A 203 15.54 -13.84 -4.75
CA ASP A 203 14.31 -14.23 -5.42
C ASP A 203 13.33 -14.87 -4.42
N ILE A 204 12.06 -14.58 -4.59
CA ILE A 204 10.97 -15.20 -3.86
C ILE A 204 10.01 -15.75 -4.89
N THR A 205 9.92 -17.09 -4.98
CA THR A 205 8.95 -17.73 -5.88
C THR A 205 7.56 -17.73 -5.26
N ALA A 206 6.52 -17.61 -6.10
CA ALA A 206 5.15 -17.59 -5.63
C ALA A 206 4.20 -18.22 -6.64
N ARG A 207 3.18 -18.93 -6.14
CA ARG A 207 2.05 -19.40 -6.96
C ARG A 207 1.12 -18.26 -7.33
N VAL A 208 0.96 -17.29 -6.41
CA VAL A 208 0.15 -16.08 -6.61
C VAL A 208 0.94 -14.87 -6.13
N THR A 209 0.99 -13.82 -6.95
CA THR A 209 1.57 -12.52 -6.60
C THR A 209 0.48 -11.45 -6.63
N ALA A 210 0.23 -10.82 -5.49
CA ALA A 210 -0.72 -9.71 -5.35
C ALA A 210 0.02 -8.37 -5.36
N LEU A 211 -0.23 -7.53 -6.37
CA LEU A 211 0.39 -6.21 -6.49
C LEU A 211 -0.44 -5.18 -5.70
N THR A 212 0.09 -4.77 -4.56
CA THR A 212 -0.56 -3.87 -3.59
C THR A 212 0.33 -2.67 -3.21
N ALA A 213 1.31 -2.36 -4.06
CA ALA A 213 2.32 -1.34 -3.80
C ALA A 213 1.84 0.12 -3.97
N GLY A 214 0.55 0.32 -4.16
CA GLY A 214 -0.11 1.62 -4.12
C GLY A 214 -0.23 2.33 -5.47
N THR A 215 -0.58 3.61 -5.40
CA THR A 215 -0.85 4.43 -6.58
C THR A 215 0.42 4.62 -7.41
N ARG A 216 0.33 4.36 -8.72
CA ARG A 216 1.45 4.53 -9.68
C ARG A 216 2.65 3.61 -9.41
N ASP A 217 2.42 2.47 -8.79
CA ASP A 217 3.45 1.45 -8.67
C ASP A 217 4.00 1.03 -10.05
N PRO A 218 5.33 1.08 -10.26
CA PRO A 218 5.93 0.74 -11.56
C PRO A 218 5.72 -0.71 -11.98
N LEU A 219 5.71 -1.66 -11.02
CA LEU A 219 5.49 -3.08 -11.31
C LEU A 219 4.08 -3.32 -11.85
N THR A 220 3.08 -2.76 -11.16
CA THR A 220 1.68 -2.83 -11.60
C THR A 220 1.50 -2.19 -12.98
N GLN A 221 2.12 -1.02 -13.21
CA GLN A 221 2.05 -0.35 -14.51
C GLN A 221 2.72 -1.18 -15.61
N ALA A 222 3.91 -1.72 -15.36
CA ALA A 222 4.62 -2.55 -16.32
C ALA A 222 3.80 -3.80 -16.70
N TRP A 223 3.25 -4.47 -15.68
CA TRP A 223 2.46 -5.68 -15.88
C TRP A 223 1.15 -5.42 -16.63
N THR A 224 0.37 -4.41 -16.21
CA THR A 224 -0.88 -4.05 -16.88
C THR A 224 -0.66 -3.59 -18.32
N ASN A 225 0.42 -2.84 -18.57
CA ASN A 225 0.79 -2.43 -19.93
C ASN A 225 1.19 -3.62 -20.80
N ALA A 226 1.96 -4.57 -20.26
CA ALA A 226 2.36 -5.78 -21.00
C ALA A 226 1.16 -6.65 -21.38
N LEU A 227 0.13 -6.71 -20.54
CA LEU A 227 -1.11 -7.42 -20.81
C LEU A 227 -2.12 -6.62 -21.65
N GLY A 228 -1.85 -5.36 -21.95
CA GLY A 228 -2.80 -4.49 -22.62
C GLY A 228 -4.06 -4.19 -21.79
N ILE A 229 -3.97 -4.33 -20.45
CA ILE A 229 -5.08 -4.05 -19.55
C ILE A 229 -5.21 -2.54 -19.38
N GLY A 230 -6.33 -1.98 -19.80
CA GLY A 230 -6.68 -0.58 -19.64
C GLY A 230 -7.91 -0.39 -18.79
N SER A 231 -8.05 0.81 -18.20
CA SER A 231 -9.30 1.21 -17.53
C SER A 231 -10.26 1.81 -18.55
N GLN A 232 -11.55 1.49 -18.44
CA GLN A 232 -12.61 2.16 -19.22
C GLN A 232 -12.76 3.64 -18.83
N ASN A 233 -12.42 3.98 -17.60
CA ASN A 233 -12.45 5.34 -17.10
C ASN A 233 -11.03 5.91 -17.07
N PRO A 234 -10.84 7.20 -17.41
CA PRO A 234 -9.55 7.84 -17.29
C PRO A 234 -9.09 7.85 -15.83
N GLN A 235 -7.82 7.53 -15.61
CA GLN A 235 -7.21 7.60 -14.29
C GLN A 235 -7.02 9.07 -13.91
N ILE A 236 -7.53 9.45 -12.74
CA ILE A 236 -7.37 10.78 -12.16
C ILE A 236 -6.42 10.69 -10.98
N TYR A 237 -5.35 11.49 -11.01
CA TYR A 237 -4.39 11.60 -9.93
C TYR A 237 -4.53 12.94 -9.23
N ALA A 238 -4.61 12.92 -7.90
CA ALA A 238 -4.52 14.12 -7.07
C ALA A 238 -3.16 14.18 -6.39
N LEU A 239 -2.49 15.33 -6.49
CA LEU A 239 -1.27 15.62 -5.74
C LEU A 239 -1.67 16.38 -4.48
N GLY A 240 -1.37 15.78 -3.31
CA GLY A 240 -1.55 16.44 -2.01
C GLY A 240 -0.20 16.78 -1.38
N VAL A 241 -0.10 17.96 -0.79
CA VAL A 241 1.01 18.34 0.08
C VAL A 241 0.48 18.42 1.51
N LYS A 242 1.17 17.80 2.44
CA LYS A 242 0.80 17.80 3.86
C LYS A 242 1.94 18.39 4.69
N GLU A 243 1.59 19.29 5.60
CA GLU A 243 2.50 19.85 6.60
C GLU A 243 1.94 19.58 7.98
N VAL A 244 2.83 19.35 8.94
CA VAL A 244 2.48 19.23 10.36
C VAL A 244 3.00 20.47 11.08
N TRP A 245 2.08 21.18 11.73
CA TRP A 245 2.39 22.42 12.45
C TRP A 245 2.20 22.21 13.94
N GLU A 246 3.19 22.58 14.72
CA GLU A 246 3.03 22.72 16.16
C GLU A 246 2.42 24.09 16.47
N VAL A 247 1.26 24.10 17.11
CA VAL A 247 0.53 25.32 17.43
C VAL A 247 0.69 25.69 18.90
N LYS A 248 0.83 27.00 19.18
CA LYS A 248 0.99 27.51 20.55
C LYS A 248 -0.23 27.30 21.45
N LYS A 249 -1.40 27.18 20.84
CA LYS A 249 -2.67 26.90 21.54
C LYS A 249 -3.31 25.68 20.89
N PRO A 250 -3.76 24.69 21.69
CA PRO A 250 -4.51 23.57 21.16
C PRO A 250 -5.71 24.04 20.31
N LEU A 251 -5.99 23.32 19.25
CA LEU A 251 -7.18 23.53 18.44
C LEU A 251 -8.28 22.59 18.95
N ASP A 252 -9.47 23.14 19.15
CA ASP A 252 -10.64 22.35 19.58
C ASP A 252 -11.32 21.63 18.40
N ARG A 253 -10.70 21.71 17.21
CA ARG A 253 -11.25 21.15 15.95
C ARG A 253 -10.11 20.63 15.08
N VAL A 254 -10.42 19.61 14.35
CA VAL A 254 -9.58 19.06 13.28
C VAL A 254 -10.07 19.57 11.94
#